data_7b937b873c8d82422934ec02a6a4c82a
#
_entry.id   7b937b873c8d82422934ec02a6a4c82a
#
_cell.length_a   1.000
_cell.length_b   1.000
_cell.length_c   1.000
_cell.angle_alpha   90.00
_cell.angle_beta   90.00
_cell.angle_gamma   90.00
#
_symmetry.space_group_name_H-M   'P 1'
#
loop_
_entity.id
_entity.type
_entity.pdbx_description
1 polymer ?
#
loop_
_entity_poly.entity_id
_entity_poly.type
_entity_poly.pdbx_seq_one_letter_code
_entity_poly.pdbx_strand_id
1 'polypeptide(L)'
;MTEGSCWCVQSYHNQKLTKASNIINCSRINLASREFSTETDNITHHATVPLRSGNEQFGLLNVATPFTTHYSDEDLELLESVAFQIGSAIKRIDLNNQEKEAARINERNRLARDLHDSVNQMLFSLKLTAHAAGQMSEEETSQRAFAQIEQTSQNAVNEMRALIWQLKPVGLEQGIVHALKNYAKLIDLEIDITVHGLIDLENKIETNIYRVIQEAMNNTKTVSYTH
;
A
#
# COMPACT_ATOMS: atom_id res chain seq x y z
N MET A 1 19.44 16.46 9.70
CA MET A 1 19.03 17.27 10.87
C MET A 1 17.85 16.69 11.65
N THR A 2 17.71 15.38 11.70
CA THR A 2 16.58 14.67 12.34
C THR A 2 16.90 14.07 13.70
N GLU A 3 18.16 14.08 14.12
CA GLU A 3 18.62 13.54 15.40
C GLU A 3 19.12 14.65 16.31
N GLY A 4 18.27 15.04 17.23
CA GLY A 4 18.62 15.96 18.32
C GLY A 4 17.38 16.25 19.14
N SER A 5 17.39 15.85 20.41
CA SER A 5 16.31 16.14 21.33
C SER A 5 16.30 17.65 21.65
N CYS A 6 15.41 18.40 21.01
CA CYS A 6 15.08 19.75 21.47
C CYS A 6 13.75 19.74 22.21
N TRP A 7 13.54 20.77 23.04
CA TRP A 7 12.31 20.91 23.82
C TRP A 7 11.04 20.84 22.95
N CYS A 8 11.04 21.47 21.77
CA CYS A 8 9.90 21.46 20.84
C CYS A 8 9.49 20.05 20.44
N VAL A 9 10.47 19.23 20.00
CA VAL A 9 10.23 17.85 19.57
C VAL A 9 9.81 16.98 20.75
N GLN A 10 10.47 17.11 21.92
CA GLN A 10 10.08 16.36 23.11
C GLN A 10 8.65 16.73 23.57
N SER A 11 8.34 18.02 23.58
CA SER A 11 7.01 18.50 23.99
C SER A 11 5.93 18.10 23.00
N TYR A 12 6.28 18.02 21.71
CA TYR A 12 5.39 17.48 20.67
C TYR A 12 5.11 15.99 20.91
N HIS A 13 6.14 15.16 21.04
CA HIS A 13 5.96 13.71 21.27
C HIS A 13 5.22 13.42 22.58
N ASN A 14 5.43 14.24 23.60
CA ASN A 14 4.76 14.09 24.89
C ASN A 14 3.36 14.76 24.90
N GLN A 15 2.88 15.29 23.77
CA GLN A 15 1.60 15.98 23.63
C GLN A 15 1.43 17.18 24.56
N LYS A 16 2.54 17.76 25.03
CA LYS A 16 2.55 18.94 25.92
C LYS A 16 2.46 20.25 25.13
N LEU A 17 2.89 20.26 23.87
CA LEU A 17 2.81 21.42 23.00
C LEU A 17 1.41 21.46 22.36
N THR A 18 0.53 22.28 22.92
CA THR A 18 -0.87 22.39 22.47
C THR A 18 -1.18 23.71 21.76
N LYS A 19 -0.30 24.72 21.92
CA LYS A 19 -0.44 26.07 21.37
C LYS A 19 0.86 26.58 20.79
N ALA A 20 0.78 27.65 20.01
CA ALA A 20 1.96 28.37 19.57
C ALA A 20 2.74 28.89 20.79
N SER A 21 4.04 28.78 20.75
CA SER A 21 4.89 29.15 21.87
C SER A 21 6.22 29.75 21.40
N ASN A 22 6.65 30.80 22.07
CA ASN A 22 7.98 31.38 21.90
C ASN A 22 9.05 30.44 22.48
N ILE A 23 10.10 30.17 21.71
CA ILE A 23 11.23 29.34 22.12
C ILE A 23 12.48 30.23 22.24
N ILE A 24 12.90 30.47 23.46
CA ILE A 24 13.97 31.39 23.78
C ILE A 24 15.36 30.76 23.63
N ASN A 25 15.51 29.49 24.02
CA ASN A 25 16.78 28.75 24.00
C ASN A 25 16.65 27.49 23.17
N CYS A 26 16.80 27.61 21.85
CA CYS A 26 16.77 26.45 20.96
C CYS A 26 18.13 25.77 20.91
N SER A 27 18.23 24.53 21.44
CA SER A 27 19.45 23.74 21.37
C SER A 27 19.96 23.50 19.95
N ARG A 28 19.08 23.44 18.97
CA ARG A 28 19.45 23.24 17.55
C ARG A 28 20.09 24.50 16.95
N ILE A 29 19.57 25.69 17.24
CA ILE A 29 20.17 26.94 16.79
C ILE A 29 21.54 27.11 17.43
N ASN A 30 21.66 26.86 18.75
CA ASN A 30 22.92 26.92 19.45
C ASN A 30 23.96 25.92 18.95
N LEU A 31 23.53 24.71 18.57
CA LEU A 31 24.40 23.69 17.99
C LEU A 31 24.87 24.10 16.59
N ALA A 32 23.96 24.57 15.75
CA ALA A 32 24.28 25.03 14.40
C ALA A 32 25.29 26.18 14.40
N SER A 33 25.16 27.13 15.32
CA SER A 33 26.11 28.24 15.48
C SER A 33 27.50 27.78 15.90
N ARG A 34 27.62 26.66 16.67
CA ARG A 34 28.88 26.14 17.15
C ARG A 34 29.60 25.21 16.17
N GLU A 35 28.85 24.32 15.50
CA GLU A 35 29.45 23.25 14.70
C GLU A 35 29.74 23.66 13.25
N PHE A 36 28.94 24.51 12.68
CA PHE A 36 29.01 24.78 11.23
C PHE A 36 29.62 26.15 10.89
N SER A 37 30.05 26.96 11.86
CA SER A 37 30.54 28.33 11.63
C SER A 37 29.62 29.14 10.68
N THR A 38 28.40 28.65 10.45
CA THR A 38 27.39 29.29 9.64
C THR A 38 26.80 30.42 10.45
N GLU A 39 26.83 31.58 9.88
CA GLU A 39 26.03 32.70 10.36
C GLU A 39 24.59 32.19 10.41
N THR A 40 23.99 32.17 11.59
CA THR A 40 22.57 31.81 11.76
C THR A 40 21.67 32.94 11.29
N ASP A 41 22.19 33.83 10.43
CA ASP A 41 21.52 35.06 9.94
C ASP A 41 20.85 35.86 11.05
N ASN A 42 21.47 35.91 12.24
CA ASN A 42 20.95 36.52 13.43
C ASN A 42 19.63 35.93 13.96
N ILE A 43 19.32 34.69 13.58
CA ILE A 43 18.20 33.91 14.16
C ILE A 43 18.68 33.35 15.50
N THR A 44 18.06 33.80 16.58
CA THR A 44 18.35 33.35 17.95
C THR A 44 17.14 32.71 18.63
N HIS A 45 15.95 33.06 18.18
CA HIS A 45 14.67 32.64 18.72
C HIS A 45 13.74 32.17 17.61
N HIS A 46 12.74 31.39 17.95
CA HIS A 46 11.69 30.98 17.03
C HIS A 46 10.37 30.78 17.77
N ALA A 47 9.27 30.87 17.04
CA ALA A 47 7.98 30.37 17.49
C ALA A 47 7.77 28.96 16.97
N THR A 48 7.11 28.10 17.75
CA THR A 48 6.73 26.73 17.36
C THR A 48 5.25 26.50 17.61
N VAL A 49 4.59 25.80 16.71
CA VAL A 49 3.19 25.42 16.84
C VAL A 49 2.96 24.00 16.30
N PRO A 50 2.13 23.17 16.95
CA PRO A 50 1.80 21.86 16.43
C PRO A 50 0.83 21.96 15.25
N LEU A 51 1.12 21.24 14.15
CA LEU A 51 0.20 21.01 13.06
C LEU A 51 -0.77 19.92 13.48
N ARG A 52 -2.04 20.22 13.62
CA ARG A 52 -3.06 19.29 14.12
C ARG A 52 -4.40 19.46 13.44
N SER A 53 -5.20 18.37 13.46
CA SER A 53 -6.62 18.39 13.13
C SER A 53 -7.36 17.54 14.16
N GLY A 54 -8.19 18.15 14.97
CA GLY A 54 -8.78 17.52 16.15
C GLY A 54 -7.69 17.04 17.12
N ASN A 55 -7.69 15.75 17.43
CA ASN A 55 -6.72 15.13 18.33
C ASN A 55 -5.48 14.57 17.61
N GLU A 56 -5.45 14.57 16.29
CA GLU A 56 -4.32 14.08 15.53
C GLU A 56 -3.27 15.15 15.31
N GLN A 57 -2.01 14.76 15.46
CA GLN A 57 -0.85 15.61 15.24
C GLN A 57 -0.06 15.14 14.02
N PHE A 58 0.33 16.07 13.14
CA PHE A 58 1.01 15.79 11.87
C PHE A 58 2.45 16.31 11.83
N GLY A 59 2.84 17.12 12.80
CA GLY A 59 4.17 17.70 12.84
C GLY A 59 4.23 19.01 13.60
N LEU A 60 5.33 19.73 13.42
CA LEU A 60 5.62 21.03 14.00
C LEU A 60 5.87 22.05 12.89
N LEU A 61 5.32 23.24 13.04
CA LEU A 61 5.70 24.40 12.27
C LEU A 61 6.55 25.31 13.15
N ASN A 62 7.76 25.64 12.68
CA ASN A 62 8.64 26.59 13.33
C ASN A 62 8.79 27.82 12.45
N VAL A 63 8.64 29.00 13.02
CA VAL A 63 8.85 30.29 12.37
C VAL A 63 9.95 31.03 13.07
N ALA A 64 10.95 31.48 12.32
CA ALA A 64 12.06 32.23 12.83
C ALA A 64 12.37 33.42 11.89
N THR A 65 12.58 34.60 12.46
CA THR A 65 12.96 35.79 11.74
C THR A 65 14.25 36.38 12.33
N PRO A 66 15.15 36.89 11.48
CA PRO A 66 16.36 37.56 11.97
C PRO A 66 16.03 38.70 12.94
N PHE A 67 16.87 38.85 13.94
CA PHE A 67 16.77 39.94 14.96
C PHE A 67 15.49 39.92 15.82
N THR A 68 14.62 38.90 15.65
CA THR A 68 13.42 38.78 16.47
C THR A 68 13.72 37.91 17.69
N THR A 69 13.45 38.44 18.87
CA THR A 69 13.64 37.76 20.15
C THR A 69 12.33 37.30 20.78
N HIS A 70 11.21 37.85 20.32
CA HIS A 70 9.88 37.53 20.85
C HIS A 70 8.81 37.80 19.79
N TYR A 71 7.87 36.87 19.65
CA TYR A 71 6.67 37.01 18.84
C TYR A 71 5.52 37.45 19.75
N SER A 72 4.74 38.42 19.30
CA SER A 72 3.57 38.93 20.04
C SER A 72 2.47 37.86 20.15
N ASP A 73 1.51 38.08 21.03
CA ASP A 73 0.34 37.21 21.15
C ASP A 73 -0.44 37.15 19.82
N GLU A 74 -0.55 38.30 19.12
CA GLU A 74 -1.19 38.39 17.79
C GLU A 74 -0.46 37.52 16.74
N ASP A 75 0.88 37.52 16.73
CA ASP A 75 1.69 36.68 15.84
C ASP A 75 1.47 35.20 16.16
N LEU A 76 1.42 34.83 17.44
CA LEU A 76 1.18 33.46 17.87
C LEU A 76 -0.23 32.98 17.51
N GLU A 77 -1.26 33.81 17.68
CA GLU A 77 -2.64 33.50 17.25
C GLU A 77 -2.74 33.32 15.72
N LEU A 78 -2.07 34.18 14.96
CA LEU A 78 -1.97 34.01 13.50
C LEU A 78 -1.29 32.70 13.14
N LEU A 79 -0.19 32.39 13.81
CA LEU A 79 0.55 31.14 13.60
C LEU A 79 -0.31 29.91 13.92
N GLU A 80 -1.12 29.95 14.99
CA GLU A 80 -2.09 28.90 15.33
C GLU A 80 -3.15 28.73 14.24
N SER A 81 -3.68 29.83 13.72
CA SER A 81 -4.66 29.80 12.64
C SER A 81 -4.10 29.14 11.38
N VAL A 82 -2.89 29.53 10.98
CA VAL A 82 -2.20 28.94 9.82
C VAL A 82 -1.91 27.46 10.06
N ALA A 83 -1.39 27.10 11.24
CA ALA A 83 -1.09 25.72 11.60
C ALA A 83 -2.33 24.82 11.60
N PHE A 84 -3.47 25.35 12.06
CA PHE A 84 -4.75 24.64 11.98
C PHE A 84 -5.20 24.39 10.55
N GLN A 85 -5.05 25.38 9.65
CA GLN A 85 -5.39 25.21 8.24
C GLN A 85 -4.48 24.17 7.56
N ILE A 86 -3.18 24.21 7.84
CA ILE A 86 -2.22 23.24 7.32
C ILE A 86 -2.56 21.82 7.84
N GLY A 87 -2.77 21.68 9.16
CA GLY A 87 -3.13 20.39 9.76
C GLY A 87 -4.42 19.81 9.16
N SER A 88 -5.43 20.67 8.97
CA SER A 88 -6.70 20.28 8.35
C SER A 88 -6.53 19.89 6.87
N ALA A 89 -5.66 20.58 6.13
CA ALA A 89 -5.34 20.23 4.75
C ALA A 89 -4.61 18.88 4.67
N ILE A 90 -3.64 18.62 5.55
CA ILE A 90 -2.93 17.32 5.63
C ILE A 90 -3.93 16.19 5.92
N LYS A 91 -4.79 16.36 6.91
CA LYS A 91 -5.84 15.37 7.25
C LYS A 91 -6.75 15.08 6.07
N ARG A 92 -7.18 16.10 5.33
CA ARG A 92 -8.02 15.94 4.13
C ARG A 92 -7.29 15.16 3.03
N ILE A 93 -6.00 15.44 2.82
CA ILE A 93 -5.18 14.69 1.83
C ILE A 93 -5.07 13.23 2.24
N ASP A 94 -4.82 12.95 3.52
CA ASP A 94 -4.69 11.58 4.03
C ASP A 94 -6.00 10.80 3.87
N LEU A 95 -7.14 11.39 4.28
CA LEU A 95 -8.45 10.78 4.08
C LEU A 95 -8.77 10.50 2.61
N ASN A 96 -8.49 11.46 1.72
CA ASN A 96 -8.70 11.28 0.28
C ASN A 96 -7.84 10.13 -0.29
N ASN A 97 -6.59 9.98 0.19
CA ASN A 97 -5.72 8.88 -0.23
C ASN A 97 -6.25 7.53 0.29
N GLN A 98 -6.75 7.48 1.52
CA GLN A 98 -7.37 6.27 2.08
C GLN A 98 -8.66 5.89 1.32
N GLU A 99 -9.50 6.85 0.99
CA GLU A 99 -10.72 6.63 0.18
C GLU A 99 -10.39 6.10 -1.22
N LYS A 100 -9.39 6.70 -1.88
CA LYS A 100 -8.94 6.23 -3.21
C LYS A 100 -8.41 4.81 -3.16
N GLU A 101 -7.64 4.45 -2.14
CA GLU A 101 -7.11 3.10 -2.01
C GLU A 101 -8.23 2.09 -1.71
N ALA A 102 -9.18 2.44 -0.83
CA ALA A 102 -10.36 1.61 -0.57
C ALA A 102 -11.21 1.41 -1.84
N ALA A 103 -11.44 2.47 -2.63
CA ALA A 103 -12.16 2.38 -3.90
C ALA A 103 -11.44 1.47 -4.91
N ARG A 104 -10.10 1.54 -5.00
CA ARG A 104 -9.29 0.66 -5.84
C ARG A 104 -9.43 -0.81 -5.44
N ILE A 105 -9.37 -1.10 -4.15
CA ILE A 105 -9.53 -2.47 -3.63
C ILE A 105 -10.93 -2.99 -3.94
N ASN A 106 -11.96 -2.18 -3.72
CA ASN A 106 -13.34 -2.56 -4.00
C ASN A 106 -13.57 -2.84 -5.49
N GLU A 107 -13.04 -1.99 -6.37
CA GLU A 107 -13.14 -2.19 -7.82
C GLU A 107 -12.42 -3.46 -8.28
N ARG A 108 -11.22 -3.73 -7.77
CA ARG A 108 -10.50 -4.99 -8.06
C ARG A 108 -11.30 -6.22 -7.63
N ASN A 109 -11.90 -6.16 -6.44
CA ASN A 109 -12.74 -7.24 -5.92
C ASN A 109 -14.03 -7.44 -6.75
N ARG A 110 -14.61 -6.35 -7.26
CA ARG A 110 -15.76 -6.38 -8.17
C ARG A 110 -15.38 -7.03 -9.50
N LEU A 111 -14.30 -6.55 -10.12
CA LEU A 111 -13.81 -7.10 -11.40
C LEU A 111 -13.47 -8.59 -11.29
N ALA A 112 -12.83 -9.01 -10.18
CA ALA A 112 -12.51 -10.42 -9.96
C ALA A 112 -13.78 -11.28 -9.91
N ARG A 113 -14.85 -10.81 -9.27
CA ARG A 113 -16.15 -11.52 -9.24
C ARG A 113 -16.83 -11.54 -10.60
N ASP A 114 -16.89 -10.40 -11.28
CA ASP A 114 -17.54 -10.29 -12.59
C ASP A 114 -16.86 -11.20 -13.62
N LEU A 115 -15.53 -11.27 -13.61
CA LEU A 115 -14.76 -12.20 -14.45
C LEU A 115 -15.02 -13.66 -14.07
N HIS A 116 -15.05 -13.97 -12.77
CA HIS A 116 -15.33 -15.32 -12.32
C HIS A 116 -16.73 -15.78 -12.73
N ASP A 117 -17.74 -14.95 -12.54
CA ASP A 117 -19.14 -15.37 -12.71
C ASP A 117 -19.59 -15.36 -14.16
N SER A 118 -19.10 -14.46 -15.01
CA SER A 118 -19.52 -14.37 -16.41
C SER A 118 -18.59 -15.13 -17.34
N VAL A 119 -17.30 -14.79 -17.37
CA VAL A 119 -16.36 -15.35 -18.37
C VAL A 119 -16.03 -16.80 -18.09
N ASN A 120 -15.81 -17.19 -16.82
CA ASN A 120 -15.57 -18.59 -16.48
C ASN A 120 -16.76 -19.47 -16.82
N GLN A 121 -18.01 -19.00 -16.59
CA GLN A 121 -19.19 -19.77 -16.96
C GLN A 121 -19.31 -19.95 -18.48
N MET A 122 -19.03 -18.91 -19.27
CA MET A 122 -19.04 -19.03 -20.74
C MET A 122 -17.96 -20.00 -21.25
N LEU A 123 -16.74 -19.92 -20.74
CA LEU A 123 -15.66 -20.83 -21.13
C LEU A 123 -15.95 -22.27 -20.70
N PHE A 124 -16.52 -22.47 -19.51
CA PHE A 124 -16.94 -23.80 -19.06
C PHE A 124 -18.04 -24.39 -19.93
N SER A 125 -19.05 -23.59 -20.29
CA SER A 125 -20.11 -23.99 -21.20
C SER A 125 -19.58 -24.36 -22.58
N LEU A 126 -18.65 -23.55 -23.12
CA LEU A 126 -18.00 -23.82 -24.41
C LEU A 126 -17.21 -25.14 -24.38
N LYS A 127 -16.44 -25.37 -23.31
CA LYS A 127 -15.72 -26.63 -23.10
C LYS A 127 -16.66 -27.84 -23.10
N LEU A 128 -17.74 -27.75 -22.31
CA LEU A 128 -18.71 -28.86 -22.19
C LEU A 128 -19.43 -29.13 -23.53
N THR A 129 -19.79 -28.09 -24.28
CA THR A 129 -20.42 -28.21 -25.59
C THR A 129 -19.45 -28.84 -26.59
N ALA A 130 -18.19 -28.41 -26.61
CA ALA A 130 -17.17 -29.00 -27.51
C ALA A 130 -16.94 -30.47 -27.19
N HIS A 131 -16.83 -30.81 -25.88
CA HIS A 131 -16.68 -32.21 -25.44
C HIS A 131 -17.86 -33.08 -25.92
N ALA A 132 -19.11 -32.64 -25.68
CA ALA A 132 -20.29 -33.36 -26.12
C ALA A 132 -20.37 -33.54 -27.66
N ALA A 133 -20.08 -32.49 -28.40
CA ALA A 133 -20.07 -32.53 -29.87
C ALA A 133 -19.00 -33.47 -30.42
N GLY A 134 -17.80 -33.50 -29.77
CA GLY A 134 -16.74 -34.44 -30.10
C GLY A 134 -17.13 -35.91 -29.91
N GLN A 135 -17.86 -36.20 -28.80
CA GLN A 135 -18.37 -37.56 -28.53
C GLN A 135 -19.46 -38.03 -29.50
N MET A 136 -20.22 -37.09 -30.09
CA MET A 136 -21.29 -37.37 -31.02
C MET A 136 -20.83 -37.38 -32.48
N SER A 137 -19.62 -36.96 -32.80
CA SER A 137 -19.10 -36.89 -34.16
C SER A 137 -18.47 -38.23 -34.57
N GLU A 138 -18.84 -38.70 -35.76
CA GLU A 138 -18.22 -39.91 -36.35
C GLU A 138 -16.99 -39.57 -37.21
N GLU A 139 -16.83 -38.33 -37.62
CA GLU A 139 -15.76 -37.85 -38.47
C GLU A 139 -14.51 -37.48 -37.63
N GLU A 140 -13.37 -38.11 -37.93
CA GLU A 140 -12.13 -37.92 -37.18
C GLU A 140 -11.62 -36.48 -37.21
N THR A 141 -11.78 -35.76 -38.32
CA THR A 141 -11.41 -34.34 -38.44
C THR A 141 -12.24 -33.45 -37.52
N SER A 142 -13.53 -33.72 -37.42
CA SER A 142 -14.45 -33.02 -36.51
C SER A 142 -14.16 -33.33 -35.07
N GLN A 143 -13.86 -34.58 -34.70
CA GLN A 143 -13.45 -34.96 -33.35
C GLN A 143 -12.18 -34.23 -32.92
N ARG A 144 -11.17 -34.13 -33.79
CA ARG A 144 -9.93 -33.39 -33.52
C ARG A 144 -10.19 -31.90 -33.33
N ALA A 145 -11.05 -31.29 -34.13
CA ALA A 145 -11.43 -29.89 -34.01
C ALA A 145 -12.13 -29.61 -32.67
N PHE A 146 -13.07 -30.44 -32.24
CA PHE A 146 -13.74 -30.31 -30.96
C PHE A 146 -12.80 -30.52 -29.78
N ALA A 147 -11.87 -31.47 -29.85
CA ALA A 147 -10.85 -31.67 -28.82
C ALA A 147 -9.94 -30.43 -28.70
N GLN A 148 -9.60 -29.78 -29.80
CA GLN A 148 -8.81 -28.55 -29.78
C GLN A 148 -9.60 -27.38 -29.16
N ILE A 149 -10.88 -27.24 -29.43
CA ILE A 149 -11.77 -26.23 -28.82
C ILE A 149 -11.88 -26.48 -27.30
N GLU A 150 -12.08 -27.73 -26.89
CA GLU A 150 -12.11 -28.12 -25.46
C GLU A 150 -10.82 -27.75 -24.76
N GLN A 151 -9.67 -28.09 -25.34
CA GLN A 151 -8.36 -27.79 -24.79
C GLN A 151 -8.11 -26.27 -24.71
N THR A 152 -8.47 -25.54 -25.76
CA THR A 152 -8.31 -24.07 -25.78
C THR A 152 -9.19 -23.41 -24.74
N SER A 153 -10.42 -23.89 -24.57
CA SER A 153 -11.33 -23.40 -23.54
C SER A 153 -10.78 -23.67 -22.13
N GLN A 154 -10.23 -24.85 -21.89
CA GLN A 154 -9.59 -25.19 -20.60
C GLN A 154 -8.39 -24.31 -20.31
N ASN A 155 -7.55 -24.04 -21.32
CA ASN A 155 -6.40 -23.12 -21.17
C ASN A 155 -6.89 -21.71 -20.82
N ALA A 156 -7.90 -21.21 -21.50
CA ALA A 156 -8.49 -19.89 -21.20
C ALA A 156 -9.07 -19.82 -19.78
N VAL A 157 -9.71 -20.88 -19.29
CA VAL A 157 -10.17 -20.95 -17.88
C VAL A 157 -9.00 -20.85 -16.91
N ASN A 158 -7.89 -21.53 -17.18
CA ASN A 158 -6.72 -21.51 -16.32
C ASN A 158 -6.06 -20.12 -16.32
N GLU A 159 -5.91 -19.48 -17.47
CA GLU A 159 -5.40 -18.11 -17.59
C GLU A 159 -6.33 -17.11 -16.86
N MET A 160 -7.63 -17.24 -17.05
CA MET A 160 -8.59 -16.38 -16.36
C MET A 160 -8.50 -16.52 -14.84
N ARG A 161 -8.37 -17.74 -14.34
CA ARG A 161 -8.17 -17.98 -12.90
C ARG A 161 -6.88 -17.33 -12.41
N ALA A 162 -5.78 -17.43 -13.15
CA ALA A 162 -4.52 -16.78 -12.79
C ALA A 162 -4.68 -15.24 -12.70
N LEU A 163 -5.39 -14.62 -13.65
CA LEU A 163 -5.71 -13.19 -13.64
C LEU A 163 -6.58 -12.80 -12.43
N ILE A 164 -7.63 -13.60 -12.13
CA ILE A 164 -8.49 -13.37 -10.95
C ILE A 164 -7.66 -13.42 -9.66
N TRP A 165 -6.72 -14.35 -9.54
CA TRP A 165 -5.85 -14.45 -8.38
C TRP A 165 -4.87 -13.27 -8.26
N GLN A 166 -4.45 -12.66 -9.39
CA GLN A 166 -3.70 -11.40 -9.36
C GLN A 166 -4.55 -10.23 -8.84
N LEU A 167 -5.85 -10.23 -9.17
CA LEU A 167 -6.78 -9.20 -8.70
C LEU A 167 -7.13 -9.37 -7.22
N LYS A 168 -7.43 -10.60 -6.79
CA LYS A 168 -7.80 -10.95 -5.42
C LYS A 168 -7.09 -12.23 -4.98
N PRO A 169 -6.17 -12.18 -4.00
CA PRO A 169 -5.57 -13.39 -3.44
C PRO A 169 -6.66 -14.30 -2.83
N VAL A 170 -6.84 -15.48 -3.41
CA VAL A 170 -7.83 -16.46 -2.93
C VAL A 170 -7.18 -17.34 -1.88
N GLY A 171 -7.85 -17.52 -0.73
CA GLY A 171 -7.35 -18.37 0.37
C GLY A 171 -6.38 -17.69 1.31
N LEU A 172 -6.15 -16.37 1.19
CA LEU A 172 -5.29 -15.63 2.12
C LEU A 172 -5.92 -15.56 3.52
N GLU A 173 -7.25 -15.63 3.62
CA GLU A 173 -7.99 -15.77 4.88
C GLU A 173 -7.66 -17.07 5.65
N GLN A 174 -7.07 -18.05 4.98
CA GLN A 174 -6.57 -19.30 5.58
C GLN A 174 -5.05 -19.26 5.83
N GLY A 175 -4.44 -18.07 5.63
CA GLY A 175 -3.03 -17.78 5.82
C GLY A 175 -2.20 -17.89 4.53
N ILE A 176 -1.09 -17.16 4.52
CA ILE A 176 -0.22 -16.98 3.35
C ILE A 176 0.31 -18.30 2.77
N VAL A 177 0.67 -19.26 3.65
CA VAL A 177 1.19 -20.56 3.20
C VAL A 177 0.15 -21.34 2.40
N HIS A 178 -1.11 -21.31 2.87
CA HIS A 178 -2.23 -21.97 2.18
C HIS A 178 -2.48 -21.32 0.81
N ALA A 179 -2.54 -19.99 0.78
CA ALA A 179 -2.73 -19.23 -0.45
C ALA A 179 -1.62 -19.49 -1.48
N LEU A 180 -0.34 -19.54 -1.05
CA LEU A 180 0.79 -19.84 -1.93
C LEU A 180 0.77 -21.25 -2.48
N LYS A 181 0.45 -22.26 -1.66
CA LYS A 181 0.31 -23.65 -2.13
C LYS A 181 -0.81 -23.80 -3.16
N ASN A 182 -1.92 -23.13 -2.96
CA ASN A 182 -3.03 -23.15 -3.91
C ASN A 182 -2.66 -22.44 -5.22
N TYR A 183 -1.95 -21.31 -5.12
CA TYR A 183 -1.47 -20.60 -6.30
C TYR A 183 -0.46 -21.43 -7.10
N ALA A 184 0.50 -22.09 -6.43
CA ALA A 184 1.46 -22.98 -7.07
C ALA A 184 0.76 -24.08 -7.88
N LYS A 185 -0.24 -24.74 -7.30
CA LYS A 185 -1.05 -25.75 -8.00
C LYS A 185 -1.77 -25.16 -9.22
N LEU A 186 -2.28 -23.93 -9.11
CA LEU A 186 -2.99 -23.28 -10.21
C LEU A 186 -2.07 -23.03 -11.42
N ILE A 187 -0.82 -22.63 -11.15
CA ILE A 187 0.16 -22.34 -12.21
C ILE A 187 1.02 -23.56 -12.57
N ASP A 188 0.74 -24.74 -12.03
CA ASP A 188 1.50 -25.98 -12.24
C ASP A 188 3.00 -25.79 -11.93
N LEU A 189 3.30 -25.28 -10.74
CA LEU A 189 4.64 -25.06 -10.22
C LEU A 189 4.82 -25.84 -8.93
N GLU A 190 5.84 -26.72 -8.89
CA GLU A 190 6.22 -27.39 -7.64
C GLU A 190 6.99 -26.41 -6.74
N ILE A 191 6.53 -26.29 -5.49
CA ILE A 191 7.20 -25.45 -4.49
C ILE A 191 7.37 -26.24 -3.20
N ASP A 192 8.49 -25.99 -2.52
CA ASP A 192 8.69 -26.43 -1.14
C ASP A 192 8.64 -25.22 -0.21
N ILE A 193 7.82 -25.31 0.84
CA ILE A 193 7.64 -24.23 1.81
C ILE A 193 7.96 -24.76 3.20
N THR A 194 9.03 -24.24 3.78
CA THR A 194 9.39 -24.49 5.18
C THR A 194 9.09 -23.26 6.02
N VAL A 195 8.36 -23.45 7.12
CA VAL A 195 7.97 -22.39 8.04
C VAL A 195 8.70 -22.58 9.37
N HIS A 196 9.42 -21.56 9.82
CA HIS A 196 10.04 -21.52 11.14
C HIS A 196 9.35 -20.45 12.00
N GLY A 197 8.66 -20.88 13.05
CA GLY A 197 7.92 -20.00 13.97
C GLY A 197 6.47 -19.75 13.57
N LEU A 198 5.85 -18.77 14.24
CA LEU A 198 4.46 -18.38 13.98
C LEU A 198 4.44 -17.23 12.96
N ILE A 199 3.55 -17.32 12.00
CA ILE A 199 3.27 -16.25 11.05
C ILE A 199 2.07 -15.48 11.61
N ASP A 200 2.34 -14.32 12.23
CA ASP A 200 1.34 -13.36 12.68
C ASP A 200 1.63 -12.02 12.02
N LEU A 201 1.00 -11.76 10.90
CA LEU A 201 1.23 -10.58 10.07
C LEU A 201 -0.06 -9.76 9.98
N GLU A 202 0.10 -8.46 10.02
CA GLU A 202 -0.98 -7.53 9.70
C GLU A 202 -1.46 -7.77 8.25
N ASN A 203 -2.77 -7.80 8.01
CA ASN A 203 -3.39 -8.13 6.71
C ASN A 203 -2.78 -7.40 5.51
N LYS A 204 -2.37 -6.14 5.70
CA LYS A 204 -1.73 -5.33 4.64
C LYS A 204 -0.33 -5.86 4.30
N ILE A 205 0.43 -6.23 5.31
CA ILE A 205 1.78 -6.79 5.15
C ILE A 205 1.69 -8.18 4.52
N GLU A 206 0.82 -9.03 5.01
CA GLU A 206 0.58 -10.38 4.49
C GLU A 206 0.20 -10.34 2.99
N THR A 207 -0.71 -9.46 2.61
CA THR A 207 -1.10 -9.25 1.21
C THR A 207 0.07 -8.79 0.33
N ASN A 208 0.93 -7.90 0.83
CA ASN A 208 2.08 -7.43 0.07
C ASN A 208 3.14 -8.53 -0.11
N ILE A 209 3.43 -9.29 0.94
CA ILE A 209 4.35 -10.43 0.89
C ILE A 209 3.82 -11.48 -0.10
N TYR A 210 2.54 -11.81 0.00
CA TYR A 210 1.91 -12.75 -0.94
C TYR A 210 2.11 -12.31 -2.40
N ARG A 211 1.89 -11.02 -2.72
CA ARG A 211 2.07 -10.49 -4.09
C ARG A 211 3.51 -10.58 -4.58
N VAL A 212 4.47 -10.27 -3.72
CA VAL A 212 5.90 -10.36 -4.08
C VAL A 212 6.27 -11.81 -4.40
N ILE A 213 5.84 -12.77 -3.58
CA ILE A 213 6.10 -14.19 -3.82
C ILE A 213 5.35 -14.67 -5.07
N GLN A 214 4.11 -14.28 -5.26
CA GLN A 214 3.31 -14.59 -6.45
C GLN A 214 4.00 -14.14 -7.74
N GLU A 215 4.54 -12.92 -7.76
CA GLU A 215 5.30 -12.40 -8.90
C GLU A 215 6.59 -13.18 -9.14
N ALA A 216 7.31 -13.53 -8.07
CA ALA A 216 8.50 -14.39 -8.18
C ALA A 216 8.17 -15.77 -8.76
N MET A 217 7.05 -16.38 -8.35
CA MET A 217 6.58 -17.67 -8.88
C MET A 217 6.23 -17.58 -10.36
N ASN A 218 5.56 -16.50 -10.79
CA ASN A 218 5.25 -16.25 -12.21
C ASN A 218 6.52 -16.11 -13.05
N ASN A 219 7.48 -15.35 -12.57
CA ASN A 219 8.76 -15.14 -13.24
C ASN A 219 9.53 -16.46 -13.37
N THR A 220 9.55 -17.29 -12.33
CA THR A 220 10.16 -18.61 -12.35
C THR A 220 9.53 -19.51 -13.41
N LYS A 221 8.20 -19.54 -13.48
CA LYS A 221 7.48 -20.32 -14.48
C LYS A 221 7.80 -19.84 -15.89
N THR A 222 7.79 -18.53 -16.14
CA THR A 222 8.05 -17.96 -17.46
C THR A 222 9.46 -18.30 -17.96
N VAL A 223 10.46 -18.21 -17.08
CA VAL A 223 11.86 -18.55 -17.41
C VAL A 223 12.05 -20.06 -17.65
N SER A 224 11.33 -20.92 -16.91
CA SER A 224 11.41 -22.37 -17.06
C SER A 224 10.86 -22.89 -18.39
N TYR A 225 9.97 -22.14 -19.07
CA TYR A 225 9.45 -22.51 -20.40
C TYR A 225 10.31 -22.01 -21.57
N THR A 226 11.35 -21.21 -21.31
CA THR A 226 12.24 -20.66 -22.34
C THR A 226 13.55 -21.44 -22.50
N HIS A 227 13.68 -22.55 -21.84
CA HIS A 227 14.75 -23.56 -21.96
C HIS A 227 14.14 -24.91 -22.29
#